data_d7191d0a03e8f1f743f7a1301f6fa228
#
_entry.id   d7191d0a03e8f1f743f7a1301f6fa228
#
_cell.length_a   1.000
_cell.length_b   1.000
_cell.length_c   1.000
_cell.angle_alpha   90.00
_cell.angle_beta   90.00
_cell.angle_gamma   90.00
#
_symmetry.space_group_name_H-M   'P 1'
#
loop_
_entity.id
_entity.type
_entity.pdbx_description
1 polymer ?
#
loop_
_entity_poly.entity_id
_entity_poly.type
_entity_poly.pdbx_seq_one_letter_code
_entity_poly.pdbx_strand_id
1 'polypeptide(L)'
;MGEVAGTAGDPVLGDPGVPVVVERAAGVGGELVLRRAGEHYEIISNGVFLMDTRGGASERLLVRAAVEGLDGPVRLLIGGLGVGFSLAEALELPGVAHVTVVEREPAVIAWHATELRPWSRGALDDPRVTVRRADLLDYLAGPHDDRFDALCLDVDNGPDWTVTPGNARLYGPAGLDLLARRLTPRGTLAVWSANAAPAFGELLRRRFGRVRVREVPVARGEPDVVYLASEPRPAGGPRDGSRA
;
A
#
# COMPACT_ATOMS: atom_id res chain seq x y z
N MET A 1 33.73 7.12 -58.61
CA MET A 1 33.58 7.85 -57.32
C MET A 1 32.13 7.68 -56.93
N GLY A 2 31.86 6.70 -56.10
CA GLY A 2 30.54 6.41 -55.57
C GLY A 2 30.63 6.47 -54.03
N GLU A 3 29.97 7.43 -53.45
CA GLU A 3 29.89 7.71 -52.03
C GLU A 3 28.91 6.71 -51.40
N VAL A 4 29.41 5.89 -50.48
CA VAL A 4 28.60 4.94 -49.72
C VAL A 4 28.04 5.70 -48.51
N ALA A 5 26.73 6.02 -48.54
CA ALA A 5 26.01 6.55 -47.42
C ALA A 5 25.97 5.52 -46.28
N GLY A 6 26.55 5.86 -45.14
CA GLY A 6 26.48 5.09 -43.91
C GLY A 6 25.05 5.05 -43.39
N THR A 7 24.49 3.86 -43.26
CA THR A 7 23.22 3.62 -42.54
C THR A 7 23.45 3.88 -41.07
N ALA A 8 22.75 4.90 -40.54
CA ALA A 8 22.60 5.08 -39.11
C ALA A 8 21.93 3.81 -38.55
N GLY A 9 22.61 3.13 -37.63
CA GLY A 9 22.05 1.96 -36.96
C GLY A 9 20.82 2.37 -36.15
N ASP A 10 19.72 1.68 -36.42
CA ASP A 10 18.52 1.77 -35.57
C ASP A 10 18.87 1.46 -34.10
N PRO A 11 18.30 2.13 -33.13
CA PRO A 11 18.49 1.77 -31.73
C PRO A 11 17.99 0.33 -31.55
N VAL A 12 18.86 -0.55 -31.07
CA VAL A 12 18.53 -1.93 -30.72
C VAL A 12 17.43 -1.83 -29.63
N LEU A 13 16.19 -2.01 -30.04
CA LEU A 13 15.07 -2.25 -29.13
C LEU A 13 15.42 -3.52 -28.38
N GLY A 14 15.76 -3.37 -27.08
CA GLY A 14 16.06 -4.50 -26.22
C GLY A 14 14.92 -5.50 -26.27
N ASP A 15 15.25 -6.79 -26.17
CA ASP A 15 14.28 -7.89 -26.11
C ASP A 15 13.17 -7.52 -25.11
N PRO A 16 11.88 -7.46 -25.52
CA PRO A 16 10.78 -7.06 -24.65
C PRO A 16 10.58 -7.94 -23.41
N GLY A 17 11.34 -9.04 -23.29
CA GLY A 17 11.31 -9.96 -22.16
C GLY A 17 12.38 -9.72 -21.07
N VAL A 18 13.44 -8.95 -21.35
CA VAL A 18 14.54 -8.75 -20.37
C VAL A 18 14.31 -7.46 -19.56
N PRO A 19 14.15 -7.55 -18.22
CA PRO A 19 13.98 -6.36 -17.40
C PRO A 19 15.24 -5.46 -17.42
N VAL A 20 15.03 -4.15 -17.58
CA VAL A 20 16.08 -3.13 -17.60
C VAL A 20 16.01 -2.28 -16.35
N VAL A 21 17.13 -2.11 -15.65
CA VAL A 21 17.20 -1.21 -14.50
C VAL A 21 17.07 0.24 -14.99
N VAL A 22 16.07 0.93 -14.47
CA VAL A 22 15.82 2.35 -14.75
C VAL A 22 16.59 3.20 -13.75
N GLU A 23 16.48 2.87 -12.45
CA GLU A 23 17.14 3.59 -11.39
C GLU A 23 17.51 2.66 -10.22
N ARG A 24 18.63 2.98 -9.56
CA ARG A 24 19.01 2.44 -8.25
C ARG A 24 19.10 3.60 -7.28
N ALA A 25 18.43 3.48 -6.14
CA ALA A 25 18.42 4.48 -5.11
C ALA A 25 18.80 3.89 -3.74
N ALA A 26 19.48 4.67 -2.92
CA ALA A 26 19.66 4.35 -1.52
C ALA A 26 18.36 4.68 -0.78
N GLY A 27 17.65 3.65 -0.33
CA GLY A 27 16.45 3.78 0.50
C GLY A 27 16.76 3.79 1.99
N VAL A 28 15.73 4.02 2.81
CA VAL A 28 15.84 4.02 4.28
C VAL A 28 16.21 2.62 4.81
N GLY A 29 15.69 1.57 4.16
CA GLY A 29 15.93 0.18 4.54
C GLY A 29 16.99 -0.55 3.71
N GLY A 30 17.74 0.14 2.84
CA GLY A 30 18.74 -0.45 1.95
C GLY A 30 18.55 -0.02 0.50
N GLU A 31 18.96 -0.85 -0.48
CA GLU A 31 18.88 -0.52 -1.89
C GLU A 31 17.43 -0.68 -2.40
N LEU A 32 16.97 0.30 -3.16
CA LEU A 32 15.77 0.25 -3.98
C LEU A 32 16.14 0.26 -5.46
N VAL A 33 15.48 -0.55 -6.25
CA VAL A 33 15.65 -0.62 -7.70
C VAL A 33 14.30 -0.48 -8.37
N LEU A 34 14.17 0.51 -9.24
CA LEU A 34 13.11 0.58 -10.23
C LEU A 34 13.62 -0.07 -11.52
N ARG A 35 12.92 -1.08 -12.02
CA ARG A 35 13.22 -1.68 -13.30
C ARG A 35 12.00 -1.72 -14.20
N ARG A 36 12.22 -1.67 -15.51
CA ARG A 36 11.19 -1.79 -16.54
C ARG A 36 11.26 -3.17 -17.17
N ALA A 37 10.10 -3.83 -17.28
CA ALA A 37 9.92 -5.11 -17.95
C ALA A 37 8.78 -4.97 -18.98
N GLY A 38 9.14 -4.77 -20.26
CA GLY A 38 8.20 -4.37 -21.31
C GLY A 38 7.58 -3.00 -21.02
N GLU A 39 6.27 -2.93 -20.98
CA GLU A 39 5.50 -1.72 -20.67
C GLU A 39 5.33 -1.47 -19.15
N HIS A 40 5.82 -2.40 -18.30
CA HIS A 40 5.58 -2.38 -16.87
C HIS A 40 6.83 -2.02 -16.08
N TYR A 41 6.60 -1.49 -14.87
CA TYR A 41 7.64 -1.21 -13.90
C TYR A 41 7.53 -2.14 -12.70
N GLU A 42 8.66 -2.43 -12.09
CA GLU A 42 8.81 -3.30 -10.93
C GLU A 42 9.68 -2.61 -9.88
N ILE A 43 9.24 -2.65 -8.62
CA ILE A 43 9.98 -2.14 -7.47
C ILE A 43 10.60 -3.33 -6.73
N ILE A 44 11.91 -3.27 -6.56
CA ILE A 44 12.72 -4.27 -5.87
C ILE A 44 13.37 -3.60 -4.66
N SER A 45 13.30 -4.20 -3.49
CA SER A 45 13.98 -3.75 -2.27
C SER A 45 14.95 -4.82 -1.79
N ASN A 46 16.22 -4.48 -1.67
CA ASN A 46 17.28 -5.41 -1.23
C ASN A 46 17.26 -6.75 -1.98
N GLY A 47 16.98 -6.72 -3.29
CA GLY A 47 16.86 -7.91 -4.13
C GLY A 47 15.53 -8.66 -4.01
N VAL A 48 14.61 -8.24 -3.14
CA VAL A 48 13.27 -8.82 -3.00
C VAL A 48 12.27 -8.02 -3.83
N PHE A 49 11.47 -8.72 -4.65
CA PHE A 49 10.36 -8.13 -5.37
C PHE A 49 9.30 -7.63 -4.38
N LEU A 50 8.88 -6.38 -4.51
CA LEU A 50 7.80 -5.80 -3.72
C LEU A 50 6.49 -5.78 -4.50
N MET A 51 6.49 -5.13 -5.66
CA MET A 51 5.29 -4.98 -6.47
C MET A 51 5.62 -4.56 -7.90
N ASP A 52 4.61 -4.57 -8.76
CA ASP A 52 4.71 -4.09 -10.13
C ASP A 52 3.43 -3.36 -10.61
N THR A 53 3.49 -2.88 -11.84
CA THR A 53 2.38 -2.14 -12.46
C THR A 53 1.43 -3.02 -13.28
N ARG A 54 1.50 -4.36 -13.21
CA ARG A 54 0.68 -5.28 -14.04
C ARG A 54 -0.71 -5.51 -13.47
N GLY A 55 -0.84 -5.49 -12.16
CA GLY A 55 -2.06 -5.86 -11.44
C GLY A 55 -2.83 -4.68 -10.88
N GLY A 56 -2.89 -4.59 -9.56
CA GLY A 56 -3.53 -3.51 -8.82
C GLY A 56 -5.00 -3.76 -8.48
N ALA A 57 -5.51 -4.97 -8.72
CA ALA A 57 -6.90 -5.30 -8.40
C ALA A 57 -7.14 -5.37 -6.89
N SER A 58 -6.20 -5.95 -6.15
CA SER A 58 -6.26 -6.10 -4.70
C SER A 58 -6.03 -4.76 -3.97
N GLU A 59 -5.10 -3.93 -4.46
CA GLU A 59 -4.83 -2.60 -3.91
C GLU A 59 -6.02 -1.66 -4.11
N ARG A 60 -6.68 -1.73 -5.28
CA ARG A 60 -7.92 -0.99 -5.51
C ARG A 60 -9.08 -1.50 -4.64
N LEU A 61 -9.19 -2.83 -4.48
CA LEU A 61 -10.18 -3.41 -3.57
C LEU A 61 -9.94 -2.99 -2.13
N LEU A 62 -8.69 -2.92 -1.68
CA LEU A 62 -8.30 -2.46 -0.35
C LEU A 62 -8.98 -1.14 -0.01
N VAL A 63 -8.88 -0.17 -0.90
CA VAL A 63 -9.46 1.16 -0.69
C VAL A 63 -10.99 1.14 -0.81
N ARG A 64 -11.54 0.55 -1.88
CA ARG A 64 -13.00 0.48 -2.05
C ARG A 64 -13.69 -0.16 -0.87
N ALA A 65 -13.14 -1.29 -0.40
CA ALA A 65 -13.72 -2.03 0.71
C ALA A 65 -13.56 -1.32 2.06
N ALA A 66 -12.51 -0.50 2.22
CA ALA A 66 -12.29 0.29 3.43
C ALA A 66 -13.31 1.40 3.60
N VAL A 67 -13.75 2.02 2.49
CA VAL A 67 -14.72 3.12 2.51
C VAL A 67 -16.17 2.67 2.31
N GLU A 68 -16.38 1.38 2.01
CA GLU A 68 -17.71 0.82 1.79
C GLU A 68 -18.63 1.04 2.99
N GLY A 69 -19.75 1.74 2.77
CA GLY A 69 -20.75 2.04 3.82
C GLY A 69 -20.34 3.17 4.77
N LEU A 70 -19.30 3.95 4.44
CA LEU A 70 -19.04 5.21 5.11
C LEU A 70 -19.83 6.33 4.45
N ASP A 71 -20.50 7.13 5.28
CA ASP A 71 -21.30 8.29 4.84
C ASP A 71 -20.53 9.59 5.07
N GLY A 72 -20.72 10.57 4.17
CA GLY A 72 -20.14 11.90 4.27
C GLY A 72 -18.70 11.98 3.75
N PRO A 73 -18.00 13.07 4.07
CA PRO A 73 -16.63 13.30 3.60
C PRO A 73 -15.65 12.38 4.34
N VAL A 74 -15.02 11.44 3.62
CA VAL A 74 -14.09 10.45 4.16
C VAL A 74 -12.68 11.01 4.21
N ARG A 75 -12.04 10.91 5.38
CA ARG A 75 -10.61 11.12 5.58
C ARG A 75 -9.91 9.77 5.57
N LEU A 76 -9.07 9.56 4.57
CA LEU A 76 -8.38 8.29 4.33
C LEU A 76 -6.89 8.44 4.66
N LEU A 77 -6.29 7.44 5.30
CA LEU A 77 -4.84 7.26 5.35
C LEU A 77 -4.46 6.03 4.53
N ILE A 78 -3.45 6.18 3.68
CA ILE A 78 -2.78 5.08 2.98
C ILE A 78 -1.36 4.96 3.53
N GLY A 79 -1.04 3.80 4.11
CA GLY A 79 0.31 3.43 4.50
C GLY A 79 0.97 2.65 3.37
N GLY A 80 2.05 3.20 2.83
CA GLY A 80 2.70 2.75 1.61
C GLY A 80 2.13 3.40 0.35
N LEU A 81 2.99 3.88 -0.54
CA LEU A 81 2.60 4.48 -1.82
C LEU A 81 2.71 3.48 -2.97
N GLY A 82 3.76 2.65 -2.94
CA GLY A 82 4.04 1.66 -3.95
C GLY A 82 4.03 2.24 -5.36
N VAL A 83 3.32 1.58 -6.30
CA VAL A 83 3.12 2.09 -7.67
C VAL A 83 1.90 2.99 -7.81
N GLY A 84 1.15 3.25 -6.71
CA GLY A 84 0.09 4.26 -6.65
C GLY A 84 -1.33 3.78 -6.96
N PHE A 85 -1.58 2.49 -7.06
CA PHE A 85 -2.92 1.96 -7.36
C PHE A 85 -3.94 2.31 -6.28
N SER A 86 -3.58 2.14 -5.00
CA SER A 86 -4.44 2.49 -3.86
C SER A 86 -4.78 3.98 -3.84
N LEU A 87 -3.80 4.84 -4.12
CA LEU A 87 -4.02 6.29 -4.16
C LEU A 87 -4.88 6.71 -5.35
N ALA A 88 -4.59 6.19 -6.55
CA ALA A 88 -5.38 6.48 -7.74
C ALA A 88 -6.86 6.09 -7.56
N GLU A 89 -7.11 4.91 -6.97
CA GLU A 89 -8.47 4.45 -6.67
C GLU A 89 -9.17 5.34 -5.64
N ALA A 90 -8.46 5.76 -4.58
CA ALA A 90 -9.03 6.63 -3.56
C ALA A 90 -9.61 7.91 -4.15
N LEU A 91 -8.93 8.52 -5.11
CA LEU A 91 -9.34 9.78 -5.73
C LEU A 91 -10.52 9.64 -6.70
N GLU A 92 -10.79 8.44 -7.20
CA GLU A 92 -11.97 8.13 -8.03
C GLU A 92 -13.25 7.97 -7.18
N LEU A 93 -13.12 7.77 -5.87
CA LEU A 93 -14.26 7.56 -4.98
C LEU A 93 -14.88 8.90 -4.56
N PRO A 94 -16.16 9.16 -4.87
CA PRO A 94 -16.77 10.48 -4.70
C PRO A 94 -16.87 10.93 -3.23
N GLY A 95 -16.85 10.00 -2.27
CA GLY A 95 -16.93 10.29 -0.84
C GLY A 95 -15.58 10.68 -0.23
N VAL A 96 -14.44 10.45 -0.92
CA VAL A 96 -13.10 10.72 -0.37
C VAL A 96 -12.78 12.20 -0.46
N ALA A 97 -12.72 12.85 0.71
CA ALA A 97 -12.47 14.28 0.83
C ALA A 97 -10.99 14.61 1.06
N HIS A 98 -10.24 13.72 1.69
CA HIS A 98 -8.82 13.92 1.94
C HIS A 98 -8.08 12.58 2.05
N VAL A 99 -6.89 12.49 1.45
CA VAL A 99 -6.00 11.33 1.52
C VAL A 99 -4.66 11.75 2.11
N THR A 100 -4.28 11.15 3.23
CA THR A 100 -2.93 11.22 3.74
C THR A 100 -2.18 9.96 3.32
N VAL A 101 -1.12 10.11 2.55
CA VAL A 101 -0.21 9.02 2.19
C VAL A 101 1.01 9.09 3.09
N VAL A 102 1.34 7.99 3.77
CA VAL A 102 2.57 7.87 4.56
C VAL A 102 3.51 6.92 3.83
N GLU A 103 4.58 7.48 3.26
CA GLU A 103 5.60 6.74 2.52
C GLU A 103 6.98 7.12 3.07
N ARG A 104 7.80 6.13 3.39
CA ARG A 104 9.12 6.38 3.99
C ARG A 104 10.24 6.52 2.95
N GLU A 105 10.07 5.92 1.77
CA GLU A 105 11.09 5.83 0.74
C GLU A 105 11.02 7.06 -0.20
N PRO A 106 11.98 7.98 -0.12
CA PRO A 106 11.93 9.19 -0.95
C PRO A 106 12.03 8.89 -2.44
N ALA A 107 12.71 7.80 -2.83
CA ALA A 107 12.80 7.37 -4.22
C ALA A 107 11.42 6.96 -4.77
N VAL A 108 10.62 6.21 -4.01
CA VAL A 108 9.26 5.84 -4.40
C VAL A 108 8.41 7.08 -4.66
N ILE A 109 8.47 8.08 -3.76
CA ILE A 109 7.75 9.35 -3.95
C ILE A 109 8.23 10.06 -5.22
N ALA A 110 9.54 10.11 -5.46
CA ALA A 110 10.13 10.79 -6.63
C ALA A 110 9.72 10.12 -7.96
N TRP A 111 9.66 8.81 -8.02
CA TRP A 111 9.25 8.07 -9.22
C TRP A 111 7.82 8.39 -9.66
N HIS A 112 6.96 8.86 -8.76
CA HIS A 112 5.60 9.31 -9.11
C HIS A 112 5.57 10.66 -9.83
N ALA A 113 6.67 11.40 -9.88
CA ALA A 113 6.79 12.57 -10.74
C ALA A 113 7.17 12.19 -12.20
N THR A 114 7.68 10.97 -12.41
CA THR A 114 8.23 10.47 -13.68
C THR A 114 7.60 9.13 -14.08
N GLU A 115 8.31 8.04 -13.87
CA GLU A 115 7.99 6.70 -14.40
C GLU A 115 6.66 6.16 -13.90
N LEU A 116 6.36 6.33 -12.60
CA LEU A 116 5.14 5.80 -11.99
C LEU A 116 3.92 6.73 -12.09
N ARG A 117 4.12 7.96 -12.60
CA ARG A 117 3.03 8.94 -12.76
C ARG A 117 1.81 8.41 -13.51
N PRO A 118 1.92 7.61 -14.60
CA PRO A 118 0.75 7.09 -15.32
C PRO A 118 -0.13 6.16 -14.46
N TRP A 119 0.48 5.39 -13.55
CA TRP A 119 -0.25 4.42 -12.72
C TRP A 119 -0.93 5.08 -11.51
N SER A 120 -0.30 6.10 -10.93
CA SER A 120 -0.96 6.96 -9.93
C SER A 120 -1.87 8.01 -10.57
N ARG A 121 -1.90 8.12 -11.91
CA ARG A 121 -2.67 9.14 -12.66
C ARG A 121 -2.37 10.58 -12.23
N GLY A 122 -1.13 10.85 -11.81
CA GLY A 122 -0.73 12.15 -11.29
C GLY A 122 -1.37 12.50 -9.93
N ALA A 123 -1.82 11.51 -9.19
CA ALA A 123 -2.57 11.68 -7.94
C ALA A 123 -1.84 12.50 -6.87
N LEU A 124 -0.49 12.57 -6.90
CA LEU A 124 0.26 13.38 -5.95
C LEU A 124 0.05 14.89 -6.13
N ASP A 125 -0.45 15.32 -7.28
CA ASP A 125 -0.77 16.72 -7.58
C ASP A 125 -2.21 17.10 -7.19
N ASP A 126 -3.05 16.13 -6.78
CA ASP A 126 -4.44 16.39 -6.37
C ASP A 126 -4.44 17.15 -5.03
N PRO A 127 -5.17 18.28 -4.92
CA PRO A 127 -5.22 19.10 -3.71
C PRO A 127 -5.78 18.36 -2.47
N ARG A 128 -6.47 17.24 -2.66
CA ARG A 128 -6.94 16.38 -1.57
C ARG A 128 -5.83 15.52 -0.98
N VAL A 129 -4.65 15.42 -1.61
CA VAL A 129 -3.57 14.52 -1.21
C VAL A 129 -2.53 15.25 -0.38
N THR A 130 -2.16 14.65 0.74
CA THR A 130 -1.01 15.07 1.56
C THR A 130 -0.05 13.90 1.68
N VAL A 131 1.15 14.04 1.15
CA VAL A 131 2.21 13.03 1.32
C VAL A 131 3.02 13.36 2.57
N ARG A 132 3.20 12.36 3.44
CA ARG A 132 4.05 12.38 4.63
C ARG A 132 5.21 11.42 4.43
N ARG A 133 6.42 11.97 4.25
CA ARG A 133 7.63 11.16 4.22
C ARG A 133 8.01 10.79 5.64
N ALA A 134 7.59 9.61 6.09
CA ALA A 134 7.82 9.11 7.43
C ALA A 134 7.71 7.58 7.48
N ASP A 135 8.26 6.96 8.50
CA ASP A 135 7.89 5.61 8.92
C ASP A 135 6.44 5.62 9.41
N LEU A 136 5.65 4.63 9.02
CA LEU A 136 4.22 4.58 9.36
C LEU A 136 3.98 4.43 10.86
N LEU A 137 4.77 3.61 11.56
CA LEU A 137 4.63 3.46 13.02
C LEU A 137 4.97 4.75 13.75
N ASP A 138 6.03 5.43 13.32
CA ASP A 138 6.43 6.72 13.89
C ASP A 138 5.36 7.78 13.64
N TYR A 139 4.79 7.83 12.45
CA TYR A 139 3.68 8.73 12.13
C TYR A 139 2.46 8.43 13.02
N LEU A 140 2.04 7.17 13.13
CA LEU A 140 0.88 6.78 13.95
C LEU A 140 1.10 7.07 15.43
N ALA A 141 2.34 6.95 15.94
CA ALA A 141 2.70 7.25 17.32
C ALA A 141 2.93 8.74 17.59
N GLY A 142 3.03 9.56 16.54
CA GLY A 142 3.35 10.97 16.60
C GLY A 142 2.37 11.80 17.44
N PRO A 143 2.78 13.02 17.88
CA PRO A 143 2.00 13.89 18.75
C PRO A 143 0.93 14.69 17.98
N HIS A 144 0.04 14.02 17.25
CA HIS A 144 -1.08 14.62 16.54
C HIS A 144 -2.37 13.85 16.84
N ASP A 145 -3.51 14.53 16.77
CA ASP A 145 -4.83 13.96 17.06
C ASP A 145 -5.60 13.57 15.78
N ASP A 146 -4.91 13.45 14.64
CA ASP A 146 -5.55 13.06 13.40
C ASP A 146 -6.23 11.70 13.54
N ARG A 147 -7.49 11.64 13.10
CA ARG A 147 -8.28 10.43 12.99
C ARG A 147 -8.79 10.30 11.58
N PHE A 148 -8.90 9.04 11.15
CA PHE A 148 -9.27 8.67 9.80
C PHE A 148 -10.51 7.79 9.81
N ASP A 149 -11.34 7.95 8.79
CA ASP A 149 -12.51 7.12 8.59
C ASP A 149 -12.12 5.79 7.93
N ALA A 150 -10.99 5.77 7.23
CA ALA A 150 -10.39 4.54 6.73
C ALA A 150 -8.86 4.59 6.84
N LEU A 151 -8.26 3.47 7.25
CA LEU A 151 -6.83 3.22 7.22
C LEU A 151 -6.57 2.06 6.26
N CYS A 152 -5.85 2.30 5.18
CA CYS A 152 -5.46 1.29 4.19
C CYS A 152 -3.96 1.02 4.31
N LEU A 153 -3.59 -0.18 4.70
CA LEU A 153 -2.19 -0.58 4.86
C LEU A 153 -1.79 -1.48 3.69
N ASP A 154 -0.91 -0.95 2.87
CA ASP A 154 -0.30 -1.59 1.71
C ASP A 154 1.23 -1.51 1.89
N VAL A 155 1.70 -2.12 2.98
CA VAL A 155 3.08 -2.07 3.45
C VAL A 155 3.66 -3.47 3.46
N ASP A 156 4.80 -3.67 2.84
CA ASP A 156 5.44 -4.96 2.65
C ASP A 156 4.55 -6.00 1.90
N ASN A 157 4.88 -7.28 2.03
CA ASN A 157 4.09 -8.38 1.45
C ASN A 157 3.00 -8.89 2.41
N GLY A 158 2.74 -8.16 3.50
CA GLY A 158 1.68 -8.47 4.47
C GLY A 158 2.18 -8.90 5.85
N PRO A 159 1.26 -9.29 6.75
CA PRO A 159 1.56 -9.54 8.16
C PRO A 159 2.57 -10.65 8.42
N ASP A 160 2.55 -11.72 7.63
CA ASP A 160 3.40 -12.90 7.81
C ASP A 160 4.68 -12.84 6.97
N TRP A 161 4.80 -11.84 6.09
CA TRP A 161 5.96 -11.66 5.23
C TRP A 161 6.39 -10.19 5.14
N THR A 162 7.06 -9.71 6.17
CA THR A 162 7.60 -8.35 6.18
C THR A 162 9.00 -8.32 5.56
N VAL A 163 9.18 -7.51 4.53
CA VAL A 163 10.49 -7.25 3.88
C VAL A 163 11.35 -6.36 4.79
N THR A 164 10.70 -5.47 5.52
CA THR A 164 11.35 -4.61 6.51
C THR A 164 11.11 -5.16 7.91
N PRO A 165 12.14 -5.59 8.66
CA PRO A 165 11.98 -6.23 9.98
C PRO A 165 11.20 -5.38 10.99
N GLY A 166 11.32 -4.04 10.93
CA GLY A 166 10.59 -3.12 11.82
C GLY A 166 9.07 -3.15 11.64
N ASN A 167 8.60 -3.46 10.44
CA ASN A 167 7.17 -3.42 10.09
C ASN A 167 6.35 -4.56 10.73
N ALA A 168 6.98 -5.65 11.15
CA ALA A 168 6.29 -6.71 11.90
C ALA A 168 5.58 -6.18 13.16
N ARG A 169 6.08 -5.10 13.77
CA ARG A 169 5.46 -4.44 14.92
C ARG A 169 4.11 -3.80 14.60
N LEU A 170 3.87 -3.43 13.34
CA LEU A 170 2.61 -2.87 12.88
C LEU A 170 1.45 -3.87 13.02
N TYR A 171 1.74 -5.14 12.78
CA TYR A 171 0.77 -6.22 12.76
C TYR A 171 0.59 -6.92 14.11
N GLY A 172 1.37 -6.54 15.12
CA GLY A 172 1.25 -7.04 16.48
C GLY A 172 0.21 -6.26 17.31
N PRO A 173 -0.06 -6.72 18.56
CA PRO A 173 -1.07 -6.08 19.43
C PRO A 173 -0.86 -4.58 19.64
N ALA A 174 0.38 -4.14 19.87
CA ALA A 174 0.71 -2.73 20.07
C ALA A 174 0.48 -1.88 18.81
N GLY A 175 0.81 -2.42 17.61
CA GLY A 175 0.53 -1.79 16.33
C GLY A 175 -0.98 -1.66 16.08
N LEU A 176 -1.74 -2.72 16.34
CA LEU A 176 -3.20 -2.70 16.23
C LEU A 176 -3.84 -1.70 17.21
N ASP A 177 -3.25 -1.50 18.39
CA ASP A 177 -3.71 -0.46 19.33
C ASP A 177 -3.43 0.94 18.80
N LEU A 178 -2.29 1.18 18.16
CA LEU A 178 -1.98 2.45 17.50
C LEU A 178 -2.98 2.72 16.36
N LEU A 179 -3.17 1.76 15.48
CA LEU A 179 -4.11 1.85 14.35
C LEU A 179 -5.54 2.13 14.83
N ALA A 180 -6.01 1.39 15.83
CA ALA A 180 -7.35 1.57 16.37
C ALA A 180 -7.58 2.95 17.00
N ARG A 181 -6.56 3.55 17.63
CA ARG A 181 -6.63 4.93 18.17
C ARG A 181 -6.72 5.98 17.07
N ARG A 182 -6.20 5.70 15.88
CA ARG A 182 -6.24 6.61 14.73
C ARG A 182 -7.51 6.47 13.89
N LEU A 183 -8.36 5.50 14.19
CA LEU A 183 -9.67 5.39 13.56
C LEU A 183 -10.71 6.27 14.25
N THR A 184 -11.65 6.79 13.46
CA THR A 184 -12.93 7.29 13.99
C THR A 184 -13.75 6.12 14.54
N PRO A 185 -14.78 6.35 15.37
CA PRO A 185 -15.60 5.27 15.95
C PRO A 185 -16.24 4.35 14.91
N ARG A 186 -16.57 4.87 13.71
CA ARG A 186 -17.14 4.10 12.59
C ARG A 186 -16.10 3.71 11.53
N GLY A 187 -14.82 4.00 11.79
CA GLY A 187 -13.75 3.83 10.84
C GLY A 187 -13.40 2.35 10.58
N THR A 188 -12.81 2.10 9.43
CA THR A 188 -12.39 0.77 8.97
C THR A 188 -10.87 0.74 8.80
N LEU A 189 -10.23 -0.29 9.36
CA LEU A 189 -8.87 -0.70 9.04
C LEU A 189 -8.94 -1.73 7.92
N ALA A 190 -8.21 -1.49 6.84
CA ALA A 190 -7.99 -2.45 5.76
C ALA A 190 -6.49 -2.76 5.65
N VAL A 191 -6.15 -4.04 5.56
CA VAL A 191 -4.76 -4.50 5.48
C VAL A 191 -4.64 -5.46 4.31
N TRP A 192 -3.73 -5.16 3.39
CA TRP A 192 -3.39 -6.03 2.28
C TRP A 192 -2.35 -7.10 2.70
N SER A 193 -2.42 -8.26 2.08
CA SER A 193 -1.48 -9.36 2.26
C SER A 193 -1.38 -10.18 0.98
N ALA A 194 -0.16 -10.55 0.58
CA ALA A 194 0.11 -11.40 -0.59
C ALA A 194 -0.41 -12.84 -0.43
N ASN A 195 -0.81 -13.23 0.77
CA ASN A 195 -1.37 -14.55 1.09
C ASN A 195 -2.20 -14.49 2.37
N ALA A 196 -2.87 -15.60 2.71
CA ALA A 196 -3.62 -15.69 3.94
C ALA A 196 -2.70 -15.68 5.18
N ALA A 197 -3.06 -14.85 6.18
CA ALA A 197 -2.39 -14.72 7.48
C ALA A 197 -3.40 -15.01 8.63
N PRO A 198 -3.74 -16.28 8.93
CA PRO A 198 -4.78 -16.63 9.88
C PRO A 198 -4.52 -16.10 11.29
N ALA A 199 -3.25 -16.13 11.74
CA ALA A 199 -2.87 -15.62 13.05
C ALA A 199 -3.14 -14.13 13.19
N PHE A 200 -2.88 -13.35 12.13
CA PHE A 200 -3.24 -11.93 12.09
C PHE A 200 -4.76 -11.72 12.12
N GLY A 201 -5.51 -12.54 11.38
CA GLY A 201 -6.97 -12.53 11.45
C GLY A 201 -7.51 -12.71 12.88
N GLU A 202 -6.90 -13.60 13.67
CA GLU A 202 -7.26 -13.78 15.09
C GLU A 202 -6.90 -12.57 15.95
N LEU A 203 -5.77 -11.92 15.70
CA LEU A 203 -5.40 -10.67 16.40
C LEU A 203 -6.41 -9.56 16.09
N LEU A 204 -6.84 -9.44 14.83
CA LEU A 204 -7.89 -8.49 14.45
C LEU A 204 -9.20 -8.75 15.20
N ARG A 205 -9.67 -10.02 15.28
CA ARG A 205 -10.91 -10.37 15.99
C ARG A 205 -10.85 -10.06 17.50
N ARG A 206 -9.66 -10.09 18.10
CA ARG A 206 -9.47 -9.70 19.50
C ARG A 206 -9.62 -8.20 19.70
N ARG A 207 -9.20 -7.40 18.71
CA ARG A 207 -9.09 -5.94 18.83
C ARG A 207 -10.29 -5.19 18.23
N PHE A 208 -11.00 -5.81 17.31
CA PHE A 208 -12.14 -5.23 16.59
C PHE A 208 -13.40 -6.06 16.76
N GLY A 209 -14.56 -5.40 16.73
CA GLY A 209 -15.86 -6.07 16.84
C GLY A 209 -16.26 -6.80 15.59
N ARG A 210 -15.84 -6.32 14.43
CA ARG A 210 -16.17 -6.89 13.13
C ARG A 210 -14.92 -7.07 12.28
N VAL A 211 -14.73 -8.28 11.74
CA VAL A 211 -13.63 -8.61 10.83
C VAL A 211 -14.20 -9.34 9.61
N ARG A 212 -13.86 -8.85 8.42
CA ARG A 212 -14.19 -9.49 7.14
C ARG A 212 -12.87 -9.76 6.40
N VAL A 213 -12.87 -10.75 5.54
CA VAL A 213 -11.74 -11.14 4.69
C VAL A 213 -12.24 -11.19 3.25
N ARG A 214 -11.47 -10.63 2.32
CA ARG A 214 -11.71 -10.68 0.90
C ARG A 214 -10.50 -11.28 0.21
N GLU A 215 -10.71 -12.26 -0.63
CA GLU A 215 -9.66 -12.86 -1.47
C GLU A 215 -9.76 -12.30 -2.88
N VAL A 216 -8.62 -12.00 -3.48
CA VAL A 216 -8.49 -11.52 -4.86
C VAL A 216 -7.62 -12.51 -5.63
N PRO A 217 -8.19 -13.26 -6.58
CA PRO A 217 -7.40 -14.17 -7.40
C PRO A 217 -6.28 -13.44 -8.14
N VAL A 218 -5.10 -14.03 -8.14
CA VAL A 218 -3.93 -13.57 -8.90
C VAL A 218 -3.62 -14.55 -10.03
N ALA A 219 -2.88 -14.10 -11.04
CA ALA A 219 -2.56 -14.92 -12.21
C ALA A 219 -1.74 -16.17 -11.86
N ARG A 220 -0.95 -16.13 -10.79
CA ARG A 220 -0.11 -17.24 -10.30
C ARG A 220 0.07 -17.13 -8.80
N GLY A 221 0.02 -18.26 -8.09
CA GLY A 221 0.21 -18.33 -6.64
C GLY A 221 -1.12 -18.38 -5.88
N GLU A 222 -1.04 -18.12 -4.60
CA GLU A 222 -2.20 -17.96 -3.72
C GLU A 222 -2.87 -16.61 -3.97
N PRO A 223 -4.17 -16.48 -3.69
CA PRO A 223 -4.87 -15.20 -3.84
C PRO A 223 -4.31 -14.15 -2.86
N ASP A 224 -4.28 -12.89 -3.31
CA ASP A 224 -4.11 -11.77 -2.38
C ASP A 224 -5.28 -11.69 -1.42
N VAL A 225 -5.03 -11.21 -0.22
CA VAL A 225 -6.03 -11.14 0.85
C VAL A 225 -6.13 -9.72 1.39
N VAL A 226 -7.36 -9.22 1.50
CA VAL A 226 -7.68 -7.95 2.15
C VAL A 226 -8.44 -8.24 3.45
N TYR A 227 -7.84 -7.90 4.57
CA TYR A 227 -8.45 -7.93 5.89
C TYR A 227 -9.12 -6.60 6.17
N LEU A 228 -10.40 -6.64 6.59
CA LEU A 228 -11.20 -5.47 6.93
C LEU A 228 -11.64 -5.59 8.37
N ALA A 229 -11.29 -4.61 9.21
CA ALA A 229 -11.63 -4.61 10.63
C ALA A 229 -12.29 -3.27 11.01
N SER A 230 -13.45 -3.32 11.65
CA SER A 230 -14.20 -2.17 12.13
C SER A 230 -14.72 -2.38 13.56
N GLU A 231 -15.30 -1.33 14.15
CA GLU A 231 -15.75 -1.36 15.55
C GLU A 231 -14.57 -1.59 16.52
N PRO A 232 -13.60 -0.64 16.59
CA PRO A 232 -12.44 -0.80 17.46
C PRO A 232 -12.88 -0.91 18.93
N ARG A 233 -12.45 -1.97 19.60
CA ARG A 233 -12.73 -2.20 21.02
C ARG A 233 -11.77 -1.37 21.87
N PRO A 234 -12.16 -0.94 23.10
CA PRO A 234 -11.25 -0.32 24.04
C PRO A 234 -10.03 -1.23 24.29
N ALA A 235 -8.86 -0.63 24.44
CA ALA A 235 -7.67 -1.37 24.87
C ALA A 235 -7.92 -1.94 26.28
N GLY A 236 -7.83 -3.25 26.44
CA GLY A 236 -8.00 -3.90 27.75
C GLY A 236 -9.43 -4.23 28.19
N GLY A 237 -10.43 -4.19 27.30
CA GLY A 237 -11.80 -4.64 27.58
C GLY A 237 -11.88 -6.16 27.83
N PRO A 238 -12.79 -6.62 28.73
CA PRO A 238 -12.94 -8.02 29.07
C PRO A 238 -13.31 -8.85 27.83
N ARG A 239 -12.75 -10.06 27.76
CA ARG A 239 -13.18 -11.09 26.80
C ARG A 239 -14.63 -11.41 27.10
N ASP A 240 -15.55 -11.13 26.20
CA ASP A 240 -16.92 -11.64 26.29
C ASP A 240 -16.88 -13.17 26.04
N GLY A 241 -16.60 -13.85 27.10
CA GLY A 241 -16.50 -15.31 27.18
C GLY A 241 -17.45 -15.77 28.27
N SER A 242 -18.77 -15.59 28.07
CA SER A 242 -19.79 -16.49 28.65
C SER A 242 -21.19 -16.06 28.18
N ARG A 243 -21.65 -16.68 27.12
CA ARG A 243 -23.06 -17.08 27.06
C ARG A 243 -23.05 -18.61 26.90
N ALA A 244 -23.31 -19.25 28.02
CA ALA A 244 -23.71 -20.62 28.11
C ALA A 244 -25.08 -20.84 27.44
#